data_a9a20e1142c0adc29fe54020c06b65c2
#
_entry.id   a9a20e1142c0adc29fe54020c06b65c2
#
_cell.length_a   1.000
_cell.length_b   1.000
_cell.length_c   1.000
_cell.angle_alpha   90.00
_cell.angle_beta   90.00
_cell.angle_gamma   90.00
#
_symmetry.space_group_name_H-M   'P 1'
#
loop_
_entity.id
_entity.type
_entity.pdbx_description
1 polymer ?
#
loop_
_entity_poly.entity_id
_entity_poly.type
_entity_poly.pdbx_seq_one_letter_code
_entity_poly.pdbx_strand_id
1 'polypeptide(L)'
;MTRTLSLLAGAALACGAFALPAAAQDAPKGDVANGKKIYLATGCYFCHGRAGQGGAYNGPAPVLARTEMPYEGFKGQLRQPSQDMPAYSEAVMSDQQIADIFAFVQSLPGRRDPKSIPILNN
;
A
#
# COMPACT_ATOMS: atom_id res chain seq x y z
N MET A 1 44.40 -60.57 11.50
CA MET A 1 43.00 -60.17 11.32
C MET A 1 42.80 -58.82 12.03
N THR A 2 43.04 -57.74 11.36
CA THR A 2 42.93 -56.36 11.88
C THR A 2 41.86 -55.64 11.08
N ARG A 3 40.69 -55.30 11.73
CA ARG A 3 39.60 -54.54 11.16
C ARG A 3 39.88 -53.08 11.38
N THR A 4 40.08 -52.31 10.30
CA THR A 4 40.17 -50.87 10.29
C THR A 4 38.76 -50.29 10.21
N LEU A 5 38.40 -49.52 11.22
CA LEU A 5 37.13 -48.78 11.32
C LEU A 5 37.32 -47.39 10.70
N SER A 6 36.72 -47.13 9.54
CA SER A 6 36.75 -45.82 8.91
C SER A 6 35.63 -44.94 9.49
N LEU A 7 36.00 -43.87 10.19
CA LEU A 7 35.12 -42.81 10.66
C LEU A 7 34.86 -41.81 9.52
N LEU A 8 33.66 -41.79 8.98
CA LEU A 8 33.20 -40.75 8.08
C LEU A 8 32.65 -39.56 8.91
N ALA A 9 33.41 -38.49 8.96
CA ALA A 9 32.99 -37.24 9.54
C ALA A 9 32.09 -36.50 8.55
N GLY A 10 30.77 -36.46 8.81
CA GLY A 10 29.82 -35.67 8.06
C GLY A 10 29.86 -34.21 8.52
N ALA A 11 30.32 -33.31 7.66
CA ALA A 11 30.24 -31.88 7.88
C ALA A 11 28.82 -31.39 7.53
N ALA A 12 28.02 -31.04 8.54
CA ALA A 12 26.74 -30.40 8.36
C ALA A 12 26.95 -28.90 8.09
N LEU A 13 26.73 -28.47 6.84
CA LEU A 13 26.65 -27.06 6.48
C LEU A 13 25.32 -26.49 7.02
N ALA A 14 25.39 -25.73 8.10
CA ALA A 14 24.27 -24.94 8.57
C ALA A 14 24.13 -23.69 7.69
N CYS A 15 23.23 -23.72 6.69
CA CYS A 15 22.79 -22.52 5.95
C CYS A 15 21.94 -21.68 6.88
N GLY A 16 22.54 -20.73 7.58
CA GLY A 16 21.83 -19.70 8.32
C GLY A 16 21.17 -18.74 7.34
N ALA A 17 19.86 -18.87 7.15
CA ALA A 17 19.06 -17.87 6.44
C ALA A 17 19.02 -16.59 7.28
N PHE A 18 19.85 -15.61 6.96
CA PHE A 18 19.69 -14.24 7.46
C PHE A 18 18.44 -13.65 6.81
N ALA A 19 17.32 -13.72 7.51
CA ALA A 19 16.14 -12.92 7.18
C ALA A 19 16.48 -11.45 7.51
N LEU A 20 16.86 -10.68 6.48
CA LEU A 20 16.94 -9.23 6.61
C LEU A 20 15.54 -8.72 6.91
N PRO A 21 15.32 -7.91 7.97
CA PRO A 21 14.04 -7.25 8.16
C PRO A 21 13.79 -6.39 6.93
N ALA A 22 12.67 -6.61 6.23
CA ALA A 22 12.19 -5.68 5.23
C ALA A 22 11.92 -4.37 5.96
N ALA A 23 12.83 -3.41 5.83
CA ALA A 23 12.59 -2.06 6.32
C ALA A 23 11.36 -1.56 5.58
N ALA A 24 10.26 -1.35 6.32
CA ALA A 24 9.14 -0.59 5.82
C ALA A 24 9.71 0.80 5.48
N GLN A 25 9.86 1.09 4.19
CA GLN A 25 10.35 2.40 3.77
C GLN A 25 9.24 3.39 4.15
N ASP A 26 9.56 4.28 5.07
CA ASP A 26 8.65 5.35 5.46
C ASP A 26 8.27 6.15 4.21
N ALA A 27 6.99 6.46 4.07
CA ALA A 27 6.53 7.26 2.96
C ALA A 27 7.26 8.62 2.96
N PRO A 28 7.65 9.14 1.78
CA PRO A 28 8.19 10.49 1.70
C PRO A 28 7.22 11.50 2.32
N LYS A 29 7.76 12.57 2.90
CA LYS A 29 6.92 13.64 3.45
C LYS A 29 6.04 14.23 2.35
N GLY A 30 4.71 14.11 2.51
CA GLY A 30 3.72 14.64 1.59
C GLY A 30 2.96 15.82 2.19
N ASP A 31 2.43 16.68 1.32
CA ASP A 31 1.53 17.78 1.67
C ASP A 31 0.07 17.35 1.50
N VAL A 32 -0.67 17.28 2.61
CA VAL A 32 -2.08 16.87 2.64
C VAL A 32 -2.98 17.79 1.81
N ALA A 33 -2.76 19.10 1.86
CA ALA A 33 -3.59 20.07 1.16
C ALA A 33 -3.35 19.99 -0.36
N ASN A 34 -2.09 19.87 -0.77
CA ASN A 34 -1.74 19.67 -2.18
C ASN A 34 -2.24 18.30 -2.68
N GLY A 35 -2.09 17.24 -1.89
CA GLY A 35 -2.60 15.91 -2.21
C GLY A 35 -4.11 15.91 -2.44
N LYS A 36 -4.89 16.60 -1.60
CA LYS A 36 -6.33 16.78 -1.82
C LYS A 36 -6.63 17.48 -3.14
N LYS A 37 -5.89 18.56 -3.43
CA LYS A 37 -6.06 19.31 -4.68
C LYS A 37 -5.80 18.42 -5.89
N ILE A 38 -4.69 17.67 -5.89
CA ILE A 38 -4.33 16.76 -6.99
C ILE A 38 -5.36 15.63 -7.11
N TYR A 39 -5.74 14.99 -6.02
CA TYR A 39 -6.75 13.92 -5.97
C TYR A 39 -8.07 14.34 -6.64
N LEU A 40 -8.50 15.57 -6.40
CA LEU A 40 -9.70 16.10 -7.02
C LEU A 40 -9.45 16.51 -8.49
N ALA A 41 -8.33 17.13 -8.81
CA ALA A 41 -8.02 17.59 -10.15
C ALA A 41 -7.79 16.45 -11.15
N THR A 42 -7.22 15.33 -10.70
CA THR A 42 -6.94 14.15 -11.54
C THR A 42 -8.09 13.14 -11.59
N GLY A 43 -9.21 13.44 -10.92
CA GLY A 43 -10.42 12.63 -11.02
C GLY A 43 -10.44 11.34 -10.18
N CYS A 44 -9.51 11.14 -9.27
CA CYS A 44 -9.47 9.95 -8.39
C CYS A 44 -10.81 9.72 -7.67
N TYR A 45 -11.49 10.81 -7.33
CA TYR A 45 -12.76 10.77 -6.62
C TYR A 45 -13.91 10.14 -7.42
N PHE A 46 -13.83 10.06 -8.74
CA PHE A 46 -14.89 9.44 -9.56
C PHE A 46 -15.06 7.96 -9.23
N CYS A 47 -13.97 7.26 -8.97
CA CYS A 47 -14.00 5.84 -8.61
C CYS A 47 -13.89 5.64 -7.10
N HIS A 48 -13.03 6.41 -6.42
CA HIS A 48 -12.69 6.20 -5.01
C HIS A 48 -13.50 7.07 -4.03
N GLY A 49 -14.34 7.97 -4.54
CA GLY A 49 -15.13 8.89 -3.72
C GLY A 49 -14.33 10.07 -3.18
N ARG A 50 -15.01 11.17 -2.85
CA ARG A 50 -14.37 12.42 -2.40
C ARG A 50 -13.64 12.32 -1.06
N ALA A 51 -14.06 11.38 -0.23
CA ALA A 51 -13.44 11.05 1.06
C ALA A 51 -12.70 9.72 1.02
N GLY A 52 -12.33 9.24 -0.18
CA GLY A 52 -11.64 7.96 -0.32
C GLY A 52 -12.43 6.75 0.19
N GLN A 53 -13.76 6.87 0.25
CA GLN A 53 -14.64 5.84 0.82
C GLN A 53 -14.82 4.62 -0.09
N GLY A 54 -14.32 4.68 -1.34
CA GLY A 54 -14.50 3.62 -2.34
C GLY A 54 -15.90 3.56 -2.94
N GLY A 55 -16.07 2.67 -3.94
CA GLY A 55 -17.39 2.33 -4.49
C GLY A 55 -18.21 3.51 -5.00
N ALA A 56 -17.56 4.52 -5.58
CA ALA A 56 -18.26 5.69 -6.06
C ALA A 56 -18.84 5.49 -7.49
N TYR A 57 -18.93 6.51 -8.27
CA TYR A 57 -19.70 6.61 -9.50
C TYR A 57 -19.50 5.50 -10.56
N ASN A 58 -18.28 4.98 -10.71
CA ASN A 58 -17.90 4.10 -11.84
C ASN A 58 -17.60 2.66 -11.41
N GLY A 59 -18.19 2.19 -10.33
CA GLY A 59 -18.07 0.79 -9.92
C GLY A 59 -17.28 0.53 -8.64
N PRO A 60 -16.95 -0.72 -8.35
CA PRO A 60 -16.36 -1.14 -7.08
C PRO A 60 -14.87 -0.78 -7.01
N ALA A 61 -14.55 0.45 -6.64
CA ALA A 61 -13.18 0.83 -6.33
C ALA A 61 -12.87 0.64 -4.83
N PRO A 62 -11.64 0.27 -4.46
CA PRO A 62 -11.27 0.07 -3.07
C PRO A 62 -11.31 1.38 -2.27
N VAL A 63 -11.48 1.23 -0.96
CA VAL A 63 -11.37 2.33 0.00
C VAL A 63 -9.91 2.76 0.07
N LEU A 64 -9.67 4.06 -0.10
CA LEU A 64 -8.33 4.65 0.03
C LEU A 64 -8.12 5.34 1.38
N ALA A 65 -9.21 5.79 2.03
CA ALA A 65 -9.12 6.45 3.33
C ALA A 65 -8.41 5.56 4.35
N ARG A 66 -7.25 6.00 4.85
CA ARG A 66 -6.37 5.26 5.75
C ARG A 66 -6.00 3.87 5.21
N THR A 67 -5.67 3.81 3.92
CA THR A 67 -5.22 2.54 3.32
C THR A 67 -4.07 1.93 4.12
N GLU A 68 -4.12 0.61 4.31
CA GLU A 68 -3.03 -0.16 4.92
C GLU A 68 -1.92 -0.50 3.92
N MET A 69 -2.13 -0.15 2.64
CA MET A 69 -1.12 -0.36 1.60
C MET A 69 0.12 0.48 1.89
N PRO A 70 1.32 -0.10 1.91
CA PRO A 70 2.57 0.66 2.02
C PRO A 70 2.72 1.65 0.87
N TYR A 71 3.46 2.74 1.11
CA TYR A 71 3.66 3.80 0.10
C TYR A 71 4.16 3.27 -1.25
N GLU A 72 5.14 2.38 -1.26
CA GLU A 72 5.67 1.82 -2.51
C GLU A 72 4.62 0.99 -3.27
N GLY A 73 3.77 0.27 -2.58
CA GLY A 73 2.62 -0.43 -3.18
C GLY A 73 1.61 0.55 -3.77
N PHE A 74 1.31 1.62 -3.05
CA PHE A 74 0.42 2.69 -3.50
C PHE A 74 0.98 3.39 -4.75
N LYS A 75 2.26 3.76 -4.75
CA LYS A 75 2.97 4.31 -5.91
C LYS A 75 2.97 3.33 -7.08
N GLY A 76 3.30 2.06 -6.82
CA GLY A 76 3.28 1.01 -7.83
C GLY A 76 1.92 0.86 -8.50
N GLN A 77 0.83 0.91 -7.72
CA GLN A 77 -0.54 0.85 -8.23
C GLN A 77 -0.89 2.05 -9.12
N LEU A 78 -0.37 3.26 -8.85
CA LEU A 78 -0.57 4.40 -9.73
C LEU A 78 0.27 4.31 -11.01
N ARG A 79 1.47 3.75 -10.94
CA ARG A 79 2.38 3.59 -12.10
C ARG A 79 1.97 2.45 -13.04
N GLN A 80 1.57 1.33 -12.46
CA GLN A 80 1.19 0.10 -13.16
C GLN A 80 -0.09 -0.46 -12.54
N PRO A 81 -1.23 0.19 -12.80
CA PRO A 81 -2.48 -0.19 -12.18
C PRO A 81 -2.96 -1.56 -12.62
N SER A 82 -3.64 -2.25 -11.72
CA SER A 82 -4.47 -3.39 -12.04
C SER A 82 -5.88 -2.94 -12.45
N GLN A 83 -6.54 -3.74 -13.27
CA GLN A 83 -7.92 -3.52 -13.73
C GLN A 83 -8.11 -2.18 -14.50
N ASP A 84 -9.25 -1.53 -14.31
CA ASP A 84 -9.67 -0.35 -15.10
C ASP A 84 -9.11 0.98 -14.56
N MET A 85 -8.24 0.97 -13.57
CA MET A 85 -7.62 2.18 -13.06
C MET A 85 -6.64 2.77 -14.09
N PRO A 86 -6.69 4.08 -14.42
CA PRO A 86 -5.73 4.68 -15.33
C PRO A 86 -4.31 4.72 -14.75
N ALA A 87 -3.31 4.52 -15.63
CA ALA A 87 -1.90 4.64 -15.26
C ALA A 87 -1.45 6.11 -15.29
N TYR A 88 -0.66 6.50 -14.30
CA TYR A 88 -0.06 7.83 -14.20
C TYR A 88 1.46 7.73 -14.35
N SER A 89 2.00 8.11 -15.50
CA SER A 89 3.44 8.19 -15.73
C SER A 89 4.08 9.34 -14.92
N GLU A 90 5.42 9.33 -14.80
CA GLU A 90 6.14 10.43 -14.13
C GLU A 90 5.94 11.79 -14.81
N ALA A 91 5.76 11.80 -16.13
CA ALA A 91 5.48 13.02 -16.89
C ALA A 91 4.09 13.62 -16.55
N VAL A 92 3.13 12.80 -16.09
CA VAL A 92 1.77 13.23 -15.74
C VAL A 92 1.66 13.53 -14.25
N MET A 93 2.31 12.75 -13.42
CA MET A 93 2.25 12.85 -11.96
C MET A 93 3.61 12.49 -11.35
N SER A 94 4.29 13.46 -10.76
CA SER A 94 5.59 13.25 -10.12
C SER A 94 5.47 12.37 -8.86
N ASP A 95 6.59 11.79 -8.42
CA ASP A 95 6.64 11.01 -7.18
C ASP A 95 6.25 11.84 -5.95
N GLN A 96 6.62 13.14 -5.93
CA GLN A 96 6.19 14.04 -4.86
C GLN A 96 4.67 14.22 -4.85
N GLN A 97 4.05 14.36 -6.00
CA GLN A 97 2.59 14.46 -6.10
C GLN A 97 1.90 13.17 -5.63
N ILE A 98 2.49 12.00 -5.89
CA ILE A 98 2.01 10.73 -5.34
C ILE A 98 2.15 10.71 -3.82
N ALA A 99 3.27 11.17 -3.28
CA ALA A 99 3.47 11.27 -1.83
C ALA A 99 2.44 12.23 -1.18
N ASP A 100 2.12 13.33 -1.84
CA ASP A 100 1.11 14.28 -1.38
C ASP A 100 -0.30 13.63 -1.36
N ILE A 101 -0.66 12.91 -2.42
CA ILE A 101 -1.93 12.15 -2.47
C ILE A 101 -1.95 11.08 -1.38
N PHE A 102 -0.85 10.37 -1.17
CA PHE A 102 -0.77 9.37 -0.11
C PHE A 102 -0.98 9.99 1.26
N ALA A 103 -0.31 11.11 1.55
CA ALA A 103 -0.51 11.86 2.78
C ALA A 103 -1.97 12.30 2.96
N PHE A 104 -2.62 12.74 1.87
CA PHE A 104 -4.04 13.10 1.90
C PHE A 104 -4.92 11.90 2.24
N VAL A 105 -4.81 10.77 1.55
CA VAL A 105 -5.66 9.61 1.82
C VAL A 105 -5.42 9.01 3.20
N GLN A 106 -4.20 9.11 3.74
CA GLN A 106 -3.89 8.74 5.11
C GLN A 106 -4.50 9.69 6.14
N SER A 107 -4.70 10.97 5.81
CA SER A 107 -5.32 11.95 6.69
C SER A 107 -6.85 11.83 6.78
N LEU A 108 -7.47 11.10 5.86
CA LEU A 108 -8.91 10.94 5.82
C LEU A 108 -9.42 10.09 6.99
N PRO A 109 -10.62 10.35 7.50
CA PRO A 109 -11.23 9.45 8.49
C PRO A 109 -11.46 8.08 7.84
N GLY A 110 -11.01 7.03 8.49
CA GLY A 110 -11.28 5.65 8.08
C GLY A 110 -12.76 5.28 8.16
N ARG A 111 -13.10 4.05 7.80
CA ARG A 111 -14.46 3.53 7.99
C ARG A 111 -14.85 3.62 9.47
N ARG A 112 -16.07 4.04 9.71
CA ARG A 112 -16.64 4.01 11.07
C ARG A 112 -16.82 2.55 11.48
N ASP A 113 -16.49 2.26 12.73
CA ASP A 113 -16.82 0.95 13.31
C ASP A 113 -18.36 0.78 13.29
N PRO A 114 -18.90 -0.29 12.68
CA PRO A 114 -20.33 -0.57 12.70
C PRO A 114 -20.94 -0.54 14.10
N LYS A 115 -20.19 -0.98 15.11
CA LYS A 115 -20.61 -0.93 16.52
C LYS A 115 -20.82 0.49 17.05
N SER A 116 -20.20 1.49 16.41
CA SER A 116 -20.39 2.90 16.78
C SER A 116 -21.63 3.54 16.14
N ILE A 117 -22.39 2.79 15.35
CA ILE A 117 -23.57 3.28 14.62
C ILE A 117 -24.81 2.70 15.30
N PRO A 118 -25.56 3.49 16.11
CA PRO A 118 -26.66 2.94 16.95
C PRO A 118 -27.70 2.15 16.16
N ILE A 119 -28.09 2.63 14.98
CA ILE A 119 -29.11 1.99 14.14
C ILE A 119 -28.72 0.60 13.63
N LEU A 120 -27.44 0.25 13.63
CA LEU A 120 -26.94 -1.07 13.20
C LEU A 120 -26.83 -2.07 14.36
N ASN A 121 -27.10 -1.65 15.60
CA ASN A 121 -26.88 -2.43 16.81
C ASN A 121 -28.18 -2.67 17.61
N ASN A 122 -29.35 -2.50 16.97
CA ASN A 122 -30.67 -2.79 17.55
C ASN A 122 -31.07 -4.23 17.33
#